data_b7b5ca845cd6b9d6b517136aa6aba9ed
#
_entry.id   b7b5ca845cd6b9d6b517136aa6aba9ed
#
_cell.length_a   1.000
_cell.length_b   1.000
_cell.length_c   1.000
_cell.angle_alpha   90.00
_cell.angle_beta   90.00
_cell.angle_gamma   90.00
#
_symmetry.space_group_name_H-M   'P 1'
#
loop_
_entity.id
_entity.type
_entity.pdbx_description
1 polymer ?
#
loop_
_entity_poly.entity_id
_entity_poly.type
_entity_poly.pdbx_seq_one_letter_code
_entity_poly.pdbx_strand_id
1 'polypeptide(L)'
;MAGFIMSRLVEDEAEILAVAVVGSRRGRGLARDLLALHLRRLAGLGARAVFLEVDEHNAAAIRLYDRAGFREISRRPNYYPSAGGKAAAALVLRRDLV
;
A
#
# COMPACT_ATOMS: atom_id res chain seq x y z
N MET A 1 14.18 -3.65 -14.69
CA MET A 1 13.09 -3.82 -13.72
C MET A 1 12.17 -2.60 -13.77
N ALA A 2 10.88 -2.81 -13.86
CA ALA A 2 9.91 -1.70 -13.98
C ALA A 2 9.32 -1.26 -12.64
N GLY A 3 9.44 -2.05 -11.60
CA GLY A 3 8.96 -1.71 -10.27
C GLY A 3 9.19 -2.84 -9.29
N PHE A 4 8.87 -2.58 -8.02
CA PHE A 4 8.97 -3.60 -6.98
C PHE A 4 7.98 -3.32 -5.85
N ILE A 5 7.65 -4.37 -5.10
CA ILE A 5 6.92 -4.28 -3.83
C ILE A 5 7.73 -5.03 -2.79
N MET A 6 7.87 -4.41 -1.61
CA MET A 6 8.53 -5.03 -0.48
C MET A 6 7.53 -5.18 0.65
N SER A 7 7.44 -6.39 1.22
CA SER A 7 6.56 -6.69 2.32
C SER A 7 7.27 -7.48 3.41
N ARG A 8 6.67 -7.46 4.59
CA ARG A 8 7.07 -8.29 5.72
C ARG A 8 5.87 -9.16 6.10
N LEU A 9 6.12 -10.46 6.28
CA LEU A 9 5.09 -11.41 6.72
C LEU A 9 5.46 -11.92 8.10
N VAL A 10 4.55 -11.73 9.06
CA VAL A 10 4.69 -12.24 10.42
C VAL A 10 3.44 -13.04 10.71
N GLU A 11 3.60 -14.34 10.94
CA GLU A 11 2.50 -15.28 11.10
C GLU A 11 1.58 -15.22 9.89
N ASP A 12 0.33 -14.79 10.04
CA ASP A 12 -0.64 -14.71 8.94
C ASP A 12 -0.98 -13.28 8.52
N GLU A 13 -0.19 -12.31 8.98
CA GLU A 13 -0.38 -10.90 8.62
C GLU A 13 0.82 -10.36 7.87
N ALA A 14 0.56 -9.70 6.75
CA ALA A 14 1.59 -9.07 5.95
C ALA A 14 1.48 -7.55 6.04
N GLU A 15 2.61 -6.87 5.94
CA GLU A 15 2.67 -5.42 5.87
C GLU A 15 3.44 -5.03 4.61
N ILE A 16 2.83 -4.21 3.75
CA ILE A 16 3.52 -3.65 2.60
C ILE A 16 4.34 -2.46 3.09
N LEU A 17 5.66 -2.54 2.89
CA LEU A 17 6.60 -1.53 3.36
C LEU A 17 6.95 -0.52 2.29
N ALA A 18 6.94 -0.92 1.03
CA ALA A 18 7.28 -0.04 -0.08
C ALA A 18 6.70 -0.55 -1.39
N VAL A 19 6.27 0.37 -2.24
CA VAL A 19 5.87 0.11 -3.63
C VAL A 19 6.53 1.17 -4.48
N ALA A 20 7.23 0.76 -5.53
CA ALA A 20 7.87 1.68 -6.44
C ALA A 20 7.69 1.21 -7.88
N VAL A 21 7.45 2.16 -8.78
CA VAL A 21 7.35 1.92 -10.21
C VAL A 21 8.24 2.93 -10.92
N VAL A 22 9.00 2.47 -11.90
CA VAL A 22 9.86 3.33 -12.71
C VAL A 22 9.01 4.43 -13.35
N GLY A 23 9.48 5.68 -13.30
CA GLY A 23 8.68 6.84 -13.70
C GLY A 23 8.09 6.74 -15.10
N SER A 24 8.84 6.21 -16.08
CA SER A 24 8.37 6.04 -17.45
C SER A 24 7.26 5.01 -17.61
N ARG A 25 7.02 4.20 -16.60
CA ARG A 25 5.99 3.16 -16.59
C ARG A 25 4.77 3.53 -15.76
N ARG A 26 4.79 4.70 -15.12
CA ARG A 26 3.65 5.16 -14.31
C ARG A 26 2.45 5.42 -15.21
N GLY A 27 1.27 5.21 -14.66
CA GLY A 27 0.02 5.46 -15.38
C GLY A 27 -0.39 4.39 -16.38
N ARG A 28 0.37 3.29 -16.48
CA ARG A 28 0.09 2.19 -17.41
C ARG A 28 -0.51 0.95 -16.75
N GLY A 29 -1.04 1.10 -15.55
CA GLY A 29 -1.61 -0.03 -14.82
C GLY A 29 -0.58 -0.98 -14.24
N LEU A 30 0.71 -0.68 -14.36
CA LEU A 30 1.76 -1.56 -13.88
C LEU A 30 1.74 -1.72 -12.37
N ALA A 31 1.50 -0.64 -11.63
CA ALA A 31 1.41 -0.70 -10.18
C ALA A 31 0.23 -1.58 -9.74
N ARG A 32 -0.90 -1.45 -10.42
CA ARG A 32 -2.09 -2.26 -10.16
C ARG A 32 -1.79 -3.74 -10.39
N ASP A 33 -1.15 -4.07 -11.50
CA ASP A 33 -0.87 -5.46 -11.86
C ASP A 33 0.17 -6.06 -10.91
N LEU A 34 1.18 -5.29 -10.57
CA LEU A 34 2.22 -5.69 -9.63
C LEU A 34 1.62 -5.96 -8.24
N LEU A 35 0.75 -5.07 -7.79
CA LEU A 35 0.07 -5.22 -6.50
C LEU A 35 -0.82 -6.47 -6.49
N ALA A 36 -1.61 -6.67 -7.54
CA ALA A 36 -2.48 -7.84 -7.64
C ALA A 36 -1.69 -9.15 -7.57
N LEU A 37 -0.57 -9.21 -8.29
CA LEU A 37 0.31 -10.38 -8.28
C LEU A 37 0.90 -10.60 -6.88
N HIS A 38 1.34 -9.52 -6.25
CA HIS A 38 1.93 -9.57 -4.92
C HIS A 38 0.95 -10.06 -3.86
N LEU A 39 -0.31 -9.60 -3.93
CA LEU A 39 -1.35 -10.03 -3.00
C LEU A 39 -1.65 -11.53 -3.16
N ARG A 40 -1.68 -12.03 -4.39
CA ARG A 40 -1.84 -13.47 -4.62
C ARG A 40 -0.68 -14.28 -4.05
N ARG A 41 0.54 -13.74 -4.18
CA ARG A 41 1.72 -14.39 -3.61
C ARG A 41 1.66 -14.44 -2.10
N LEU A 42 1.25 -13.35 -1.46
CA LEU A 42 1.10 -13.31 -0.01
C LEU A 42 0.04 -14.29 0.47
N ALA A 43 -1.09 -14.39 -0.24
CA ALA A 43 -2.12 -15.37 0.08
C ALA A 43 -1.59 -16.80 -0.01
N GLY A 44 -0.78 -17.09 -1.04
CA GLY A 44 -0.13 -18.40 -1.19
C GLY A 44 0.87 -18.71 -0.10
N LEU A 45 1.42 -17.70 0.55
CA LEU A 45 2.34 -17.84 1.68
C LEU A 45 1.62 -17.92 3.03
N GLY A 46 0.29 -17.87 3.03
CA GLY A 46 -0.51 -18.01 4.24
C GLY A 46 -0.98 -16.71 4.86
N ALA A 47 -0.75 -15.57 4.21
CA ALA A 47 -1.24 -14.30 4.70
C ALA A 47 -2.78 -14.26 4.63
N ARG A 48 -3.41 -13.86 5.73
CA ARG A 48 -4.87 -13.72 5.81
C ARG A 48 -5.30 -12.27 5.71
N ALA A 49 -4.42 -11.34 6.02
CA ALA A 49 -4.67 -9.91 5.94
C ALA A 49 -3.40 -9.18 5.55
N VAL A 50 -3.55 -8.06 4.86
CA VAL A 50 -2.45 -7.20 4.44
C VAL A 50 -2.72 -5.79 4.92
N PHE A 51 -1.71 -5.16 5.51
CA PHE A 51 -1.76 -3.80 6.03
C PHE A 51 -0.74 -2.92 5.31
N LEU A 52 -1.01 -1.63 5.26
CA LEU A 52 -0.04 -0.63 4.82
C LEU A 52 -0.38 0.72 5.43
N GLU A 53 0.62 1.62 5.45
CA GLU A 53 0.41 3.01 5.82
C GLU A 53 0.66 3.89 4.59
N VAL A 54 -0.15 4.92 4.43
CA VAL A 54 -0.03 5.87 3.32
C VAL A 54 -0.34 7.28 3.80
N ASP A 55 0.39 8.26 3.24
CA ASP A 55 0.13 9.68 3.49
C ASP A 55 -1.27 10.04 2.96
N GLU A 56 -2.07 10.74 3.79
CA GLU A 56 -3.43 11.14 3.43
C GLU A 56 -3.51 11.99 2.16
N HIS A 57 -2.41 12.67 1.80
CA HIS A 57 -2.35 13.50 0.60
C HIS A 57 -1.87 12.75 -0.65
N ASN A 58 -1.48 11.50 -0.51
CA ASN A 58 -1.06 10.69 -1.64
C ASN A 58 -2.27 10.10 -2.37
N ALA A 59 -2.97 10.96 -3.11
CA ALA A 59 -4.22 10.58 -3.76
C ALA A 59 -4.07 9.42 -4.75
N ALA A 60 -2.96 9.38 -5.47
CA ALA A 60 -2.72 8.32 -6.45
C ALA A 60 -2.57 6.95 -5.77
N ALA A 61 -1.82 6.89 -4.67
CA ALA A 61 -1.64 5.66 -3.91
C ALA A 61 -2.96 5.21 -3.27
N ILE A 62 -3.70 6.16 -2.70
CA ILE A 62 -4.99 5.84 -2.08
C ILE A 62 -5.95 5.23 -3.10
N ARG A 63 -6.03 5.81 -4.32
CA ARG A 63 -6.85 5.24 -5.39
C ARG A 63 -6.41 3.84 -5.79
N LEU A 64 -5.10 3.62 -5.88
CA LEU A 64 -4.54 2.32 -6.21
C LEU A 64 -4.97 1.26 -5.19
N TYR A 65 -4.81 1.58 -3.90
CA TYR A 65 -5.14 0.64 -2.83
C TYR A 65 -6.65 0.44 -2.68
N ASP A 66 -7.43 1.49 -2.85
CA ASP A 66 -8.89 1.39 -2.80
C ASP A 66 -9.40 0.43 -3.89
N ARG A 67 -8.90 0.57 -5.11
CA ARG A 67 -9.26 -0.32 -6.22
C ARG A 67 -8.78 -1.75 -6.01
N ALA A 68 -7.74 -1.94 -5.22
CA ALA A 68 -7.22 -3.25 -4.87
C ALA A 68 -7.95 -3.89 -3.68
N GLY A 69 -8.99 -3.21 -3.16
CA GLY A 69 -9.82 -3.76 -2.08
C GLY A 69 -9.37 -3.43 -0.68
N PHE A 70 -8.43 -2.51 -0.52
CA PHE A 70 -8.04 -2.01 0.81
C PHE A 70 -9.06 -1.03 1.33
N ARG A 71 -9.21 -0.96 2.65
CA ARG A 71 -10.04 0.03 3.33
C ARG A 71 -9.29 0.67 4.47
N GLU A 72 -9.62 1.91 4.78
CA GLU A 72 -9.02 2.61 5.92
C GLU A 72 -9.60 2.03 7.21
N ILE A 73 -8.71 1.64 8.13
CA ILE A 73 -9.12 1.12 9.44
C ILE A 73 -8.71 2.04 10.59
N SER A 74 -7.70 2.89 10.38
CA SER A 74 -7.30 3.88 11.37
C SER A 74 -6.44 4.94 10.72
N ARG A 75 -6.12 6.00 11.47
CA ARG A 75 -5.19 7.04 11.02
C ARG A 75 -4.43 7.60 12.19
N ARG A 76 -3.20 8.01 11.90
CA ARG A 76 -2.34 8.69 12.85
C ARG A 76 -2.23 10.15 12.44
N PRO A 77 -2.90 11.07 13.13
CA PRO A 77 -2.82 12.49 12.77
C PRO A 77 -1.40 13.03 13.00
N ASN A 78 -1.01 14.00 12.16
CA ASN A 78 0.29 14.68 12.29
C ASN A 78 1.50 13.76 12.22
N TYR A 79 1.39 12.65 11.49
CA TYR A 79 2.45 11.63 11.42
C TYR A 79 3.57 12.04 10.46
N TYR A 80 3.22 12.59 9.29
CA TYR A 80 4.21 13.02 8.31
C TYR A 80 4.46 14.51 8.43
N PRO A 81 5.72 14.97 8.55
CA PRO A 81 6.00 16.40 8.53
C PRO A 81 5.68 16.98 7.15
N SER A 82 5.14 18.19 7.13
CA SER A 82 4.79 18.91 5.92
C SER A 82 5.69 20.13 5.75
N ALA A 83 6.19 20.35 4.54
CA ALA A 83 6.98 21.53 4.21
C ALA A 83 6.18 22.83 4.35
N GLY A 84 4.86 22.76 4.27
CA GLY A 84 3.97 23.91 4.45
C GLY A 84 3.54 24.16 5.88
N GLY A 85 4.13 23.47 6.84
CA GLY A 85 3.82 23.66 8.26
C GLY A 85 2.65 22.83 8.78
N LYS A 86 1.92 22.15 7.92
CA LYS A 86 0.84 21.24 8.31
C LYS A 86 1.31 19.81 8.16
N ALA A 87 1.25 19.05 9.25
CA ALA A 87 1.56 17.62 9.18
C ALA A 87 0.41 16.88 8.51
N ALA A 88 0.75 15.82 7.79
CA ALA A 88 -0.23 14.94 7.18
C ALA A 88 -0.47 13.72 8.07
N ALA A 89 -1.68 13.18 8.05
CA ALA A 89 -1.99 11.94 8.73
C ALA A 89 -1.48 10.74 7.94
N ALA A 90 -1.09 9.68 8.65
CA ALA A 90 -0.85 8.39 8.07
C ALA A 90 -2.16 7.60 8.13
N LEU A 91 -2.65 7.17 6.98
CA LEU A 91 -3.81 6.29 6.91
C LEU A 91 -3.32 4.84 7.00
N VAL A 92 -3.93 4.07 7.88
CA VAL A 92 -3.67 2.63 7.95
C VAL A 92 -4.75 1.93 7.15
N LEU A 93 -4.35 1.22 6.12
CA LEU A 93 -5.25 0.50 5.22
C LEU A 93 -5.08 -1.00 5.42
N ARG A 94 -6.19 -1.72 5.25
CA ARG A 94 -6.21 -3.17 5.40
C ARG A 94 -7.01 -3.81 4.28
N ARG A 95 -6.53 -4.95 3.81
CA ARG A 95 -7.30 -5.86 2.97
C ARG A 95 -7.24 -7.26 3.54
N ASP A 96 -8.41 -7.88 3.69
CA ASP A 96 -8.51 -9.29 4.03
C ASP A 96 -8.35 -10.13 2.77
N LEU A 97 -7.55 -11.20 2.86
CA LEU A 97 -7.31 -12.11 1.74
C LEU A 97 -8.17 -13.37 1.82
N VAL A 98 -8.88 -13.52 2.92
CA VAL A 98 -9.80 -14.65 3.12
C VAL A 98 -11.11 -14.16 3.66
#